data_218cb5a1aab6323ed3e4a06d92587c0e
#
_entry.id   218cb5a1aab6323ed3e4a06d92587c0e
#
_cell.length_a   1.000
_cell.length_b   1.000
_cell.length_c   1.000
_cell.angle_alpha   90.00
_cell.angle_beta   90.00
_cell.angle_gamma   90.00
#
_symmetry.space_group_name_H-M   'P 1'
#
loop_
_entity.id
_entity.type
_entity.pdbx_description
1 polymer ?
#
loop_
_entity_poly.entity_id
_entity_poly.type
_entity_poly.pdbx_seq_one_letter_code
_entity_poly.pdbx_strand_id
1 'polypeptide(L)'
;MKIMLFVCGEGLGHTSRCISLAQQMKASGHEVLMGAYGYSKDLIETKGLRTAEMVPEIQLVGDSGSLDIKSSVIATIKSGQFLRIGKVHRMLKDFDPDIVVSDSYYTGIFSAWMRKKPVYLMVNQSNMEEFFMGKSFFMRSLGKITKRFYTMVFRKVDGIIVPDFPMPDTICKYNLDLEKRVLDSVFYSGPLVGKKYREVREAELKRPHVLSTIGGFGYREPLFHKVIETARLDRNINYTLLSGPSIDSDKFTSLPENVTIMKFIEDQFPYLKSSDLVIAPGGHSMMMEALSFGVPILSFPDMGHSEQENNATSLEEEGCGKRLDYSISPKKLLDHIHQLIENDAYKEKAQYLRSLSHALNGPEAITEMIESKYLNQGSQKKS
;
A
#
# COMPACT_ATOMS: atom_id res chain seq x y z
N MET A 1 -19.70 7.71 15.84
CA MET A 1 -20.23 7.47 14.47
C MET A 1 -20.09 6.00 14.11
N LYS A 2 -20.92 5.52 13.18
CA LYS A 2 -20.76 4.24 12.50
C LYS A 2 -19.99 4.47 11.19
N ILE A 3 -18.85 3.82 11.04
CA ILE A 3 -17.99 3.99 9.87
C ILE A 3 -17.86 2.65 9.14
N MET A 4 -18.17 2.65 7.85
CA MET A 4 -17.88 1.53 6.96
C MET A 4 -16.56 1.78 6.25
N LEU A 5 -15.59 0.89 6.40
CA LEU A 5 -14.29 0.96 5.74
C LEU A 5 -14.15 -0.18 4.73
N PHE A 6 -14.17 0.13 3.45
CA PHE A 6 -13.96 -0.85 2.39
C PHE A 6 -12.48 -0.97 2.04
N VAL A 7 -12.01 -2.21 1.96
CA VAL A 7 -10.61 -2.54 1.68
C VAL A 7 -10.50 -3.18 0.29
N CYS A 8 -9.64 -2.65 -0.57
CA CYS A 8 -9.22 -3.35 -1.77
C CYS A 8 -8.35 -4.55 -1.36
N GLY A 9 -8.86 -5.76 -1.47
CA GLY A 9 -8.26 -6.95 -0.90
C GLY A 9 -7.14 -7.59 -1.70
N GLU A 10 -6.72 -7.00 -2.81
CA GLU A 10 -5.72 -7.60 -3.71
C GLU A 10 -4.26 -7.44 -3.23
N GLY A 11 -4.02 -6.76 -2.12
CA GLY A 11 -2.67 -6.58 -1.60
C GLY A 11 -2.62 -6.37 -0.09
N LEU A 12 -1.61 -6.97 0.55
CA LEU A 12 -1.37 -6.80 1.99
C LEU A 12 -1.22 -5.33 2.39
N GLY A 13 -0.71 -4.49 1.48
CA GLY A 13 -0.53 -3.06 1.73
C GLY A 13 -1.82 -2.29 1.97
N HIS A 14 -2.87 -2.54 1.18
CA HIS A 14 -4.19 -1.95 1.40
C HIS A 14 -4.79 -2.40 2.74
N THR A 15 -4.64 -3.67 3.04
CA THR A 15 -5.14 -4.25 4.30
C THR A 15 -4.43 -3.65 5.51
N SER A 16 -3.10 -3.56 5.50
CA SER A 16 -2.29 -3.01 6.58
C SER A 16 -2.66 -1.56 6.90
N ARG A 17 -2.72 -0.70 5.88
CA ARG A 17 -3.08 0.71 6.08
C ARG A 17 -4.51 0.92 6.55
N CYS A 18 -5.45 0.09 6.07
CA CYS A 18 -6.84 0.13 6.53
C CYS A 18 -7.00 -0.38 7.96
N ILE A 19 -6.22 -1.40 8.38
CA ILE A 19 -6.18 -1.85 9.78
C ILE A 19 -5.71 -0.71 10.70
N SER A 20 -4.63 -0.02 10.32
CA SER A 20 -4.09 1.12 11.06
C SER A 20 -5.17 2.21 11.25
N LEU A 21 -5.86 2.58 10.19
CA LEU A 21 -6.94 3.57 10.23
C LEU A 21 -8.13 3.10 11.07
N ALA A 22 -8.56 1.85 10.91
CA ALA A 22 -9.69 1.28 11.65
C ALA A 22 -9.40 1.19 13.16
N GLN A 23 -8.17 0.85 13.54
CA GLN A 23 -7.75 0.83 14.95
C GLN A 23 -7.79 2.23 15.57
N GLN A 24 -7.31 3.25 14.84
CA GLN A 24 -7.37 4.63 15.30
C GLN A 24 -8.84 5.12 15.44
N MET A 25 -9.68 4.89 14.44
CA MET A 25 -11.10 5.25 14.51
C MET A 25 -11.82 4.57 15.67
N LYS A 26 -11.50 3.28 15.92
CA LYS A 26 -12.04 2.55 17.06
C LYS A 26 -11.54 3.13 18.40
N ALA A 27 -10.27 3.51 18.49
CA ALA A 27 -9.71 4.17 19.68
C ALA A 27 -10.35 5.53 19.95
N SER A 28 -10.78 6.26 18.90
CA SER A 28 -11.55 7.51 18.99
C SER A 28 -13.06 7.28 19.30
N GLY A 29 -13.46 6.04 19.62
CA GLY A 29 -14.83 5.74 20.04
C GLY A 29 -15.83 5.52 18.90
N HIS A 30 -15.39 5.27 17.67
CA HIS A 30 -16.28 4.97 16.56
C HIS A 30 -16.56 3.46 16.43
N GLU A 31 -17.76 3.14 15.95
CA GLU A 31 -18.12 1.78 15.56
C GLU A 31 -17.64 1.56 14.11
N VAL A 32 -16.65 0.69 13.90
CA VAL A 32 -16.06 0.43 12.60
C VAL A 32 -16.41 -0.98 12.13
N LEU A 33 -16.90 -1.09 10.89
CA LEU A 33 -17.09 -2.34 10.19
C LEU A 33 -16.21 -2.32 8.93
N MET A 34 -15.36 -3.34 8.76
CA MET A 34 -14.46 -3.42 7.60
C MET A 34 -15.00 -4.40 6.57
N GLY A 35 -15.22 -3.93 5.35
CA GLY A 35 -15.53 -4.78 4.20
C GLY A 35 -14.25 -5.31 3.58
N ALA A 36 -14.06 -6.63 3.60
CA ALA A 36 -12.89 -7.28 3.04
C ALA A 36 -13.21 -8.68 2.51
N TYR A 37 -12.29 -9.31 1.81
CA TYR A 37 -12.42 -10.68 1.33
C TYR A 37 -11.09 -11.44 1.37
N GLY A 38 -11.16 -12.77 1.27
CA GLY A 38 -9.99 -13.63 1.23
C GLY A 38 -9.03 -13.38 2.40
N TYR A 39 -7.74 -13.50 2.13
CA TYR A 39 -6.68 -13.34 3.13
C TYR A 39 -6.74 -12.01 3.89
N SER A 40 -7.20 -10.93 3.24
CA SER A 40 -7.34 -9.62 3.90
C SER A 40 -8.37 -9.67 5.02
N LYS A 41 -9.48 -10.37 4.81
CA LYS A 41 -10.51 -10.56 5.85
C LYS A 41 -9.94 -11.29 7.06
N ASP A 42 -9.24 -12.41 6.80
CA ASP A 42 -8.65 -13.22 7.87
C ASP A 42 -7.63 -12.42 8.68
N LEU A 43 -6.77 -11.66 8.02
CA LEU A 43 -5.78 -10.79 8.68
C LEU A 43 -6.45 -9.71 9.55
N ILE A 44 -7.52 -9.08 9.07
CA ILE A 44 -8.27 -8.07 9.83
C ILE A 44 -8.88 -8.68 11.10
N GLU A 45 -9.45 -9.88 11.00
CA GLU A 45 -10.04 -10.60 12.13
C GLU A 45 -9.00 -10.98 13.20
N THR A 46 -7.76 -11.35 12.80
CA THR A 46 -6.66 -11.60 13.77
C THR A 46 -6.30 -10.36 14.59
N LYS A 47 -6.60 -9.16 14.09
CA LYS A 47 -6.39 -7.89 14.81
C LYS A 47 -7.59 -7.45 15.67
N GLY A 48 -8.60 -8.31 15.84
CA GLY A 48 -9.78 -8.04 16.67
C GLY A 48 -10.72 -6.96 16.10
N LEU A 49 -10.71 -6.79 14.78
CA LEU A 49 -11.58 -5.86 14.07
C LEU A 49 -12.77 -6.61 13.45
N ARG A 50 -13.94 -5.97 13.42
CA ARG A 50 -15.15 -6.56 12.82
C ARG A 50 -15.08 -6.50 11.32
N THR A 51 -15.39 -7.62 10.65
CA THR A 51 -15.41 -7.71 9.19
C THR A 51 -16.80 -8.05 8.64
N ALA A 52 -17.01 -7.67 7.41
CA ALA A 52 -18.08 -8.16 6.56
C ALA A 52 -17.47 -8.68 5.25
N GLU A 53 -17.89 -9.86 4.84
CA GLU A 53 -17.33 -10.51 3.65
C GLU A 53 -17.80 -9.83 2.36
N MET A 54 -16.85 -9.39 1.58
CA MET A 54 -17.02 -8.70 0.32
C MET A 54 -16.82 -9.61 -0.89
N VAL A 55 -17.04 -9.04 -2.04
CA VAL A 55 -16.80 -9.69 -3.33
C VAL A 55 -15.58 -9.03 -3.99
N PRO A 56 -14.60 -9.79 -4.48
CA PRO A 56 -13.48 -9.22 -5.21
C PRO A 56 -13.93 -8.41 -6.42
N GLU A 57 -13.35 -7.24 -6.67
CA GLU A 57 -13.62 -6.43 -7.87
C GLU A 57 -12.65 -6.76 -9.00
N ILE A 58 -11.39 -6.96 -8.67
CA ILE A 58 -10.28 -7.17 -9.60
C ILE A 58 -9.54 -8.45 -9.19
N GLN A 59 -9.10 -9.21 -10.19
CA GLN A 59 -8.21 -10.35 -10.00
C GLN A 59 -6.88 -10.07 -10.70
N LEU A 60 -5.82 -9.90 -9.93
CA LEU A 60 -4.48 -9.71 -10.46
C LEU A 60 -3.81 -11.05 -10.77
N VAL A 61 -3.22 -11.13 -11.95
CA VAL A 61 -2.45 -12.31 -12.41
C VAL A 61 -1.04 -11.84 -12.73
N GLY A 62 -0.02 -12.54 -12.20
CA GLY A 62 1.38 -12.22 -12.45
C GLY A 62 2.22 -13.48 -12.58
N ASP A 63 3.37 -13.36 -13.24
CA ASP A 63 4.38 -14.41 -13.41
C ASP A 63 5.78 -13.82 -13.41
N SER A 64 6.70 -14.49 -12.69
CA SER A 64 8.16 -14.22 -12.71
C SER A 64 8.56 -12.75 -12.59
N GLY A 65 7.94 -12.01 -11.63
CA GLY A 65 8.23 -10.58 -11.38
C GLY A 65 7.51 -9.62 -12.31
N SER A 66 6.54 -10.09 -13.10
CA SER A 66 5.75 -9.27 -14.04
C SER A 66 4.26 -9.38 -13.79
N LEU A 67 3.53 -8.26 -13.92
CA LEU A 67 2.06 -8.24 -13.89
C LEU A 67 1.49 -8.49 -15.30
N ASP A 68 0.66 -9.53 -15.46
CA ASP A 68 -0.09 -9.78 -16.69
C ASP A 68 -1.45 -9.07 -16.67
N ILE A 69 -1.48 -7.86 -17.22
CA ILE A 69 -2.69 -7.03 -17.28
C ILE A 69 -3.79 -7.68 -18.13
N LYS A 70 -3.43 -8.33 -19.23
CA LYS A 70 -4.43 -8.95 -20.13
C LYS A 70 -5.12 -10.11 -19.41
N SER A 71 -4.37 -10.99 -18.78
CA SER A 71 -4.92 -12.11 -18.01
C SER A 71 -5.71 -11.60 -16.79
N SER A 72 -5.28 -10.54 -16.13
CA SER A 72 -6.00 -9.91 -15.02
C SER A 72 -7.37 -9.36 -15.46
N VAL A 73 -7.44 -8.66 -16.59
CA VAL A 73 -8.71 -8.16 -17.16
C VAL A 73 -9.64 -9.32 -17.53
N ILE A 74 -9.11 -10.35 -18.20
CA ILE A 74 -9.91 -11.53 -18.57
C ILE A 74 -10.43 -12.26 -17.33
N ALA A 75 -9.59 -12.49 -16.32
CA ALA A 75 -9.97 -13.13 -15.08
C ALA A 75 -11.06 -12.33 -14.35
N THR A 76 -10.91 -11.02 -14.27
CA THR A 76 -11.91 -10.10 -13.66
C THR A 76 -13.25 -10.17 -14.37
N ILE A 77 -13.28 -10.13 -15.71
CA ILE A 77 -14.52 -10.22 -16.49
C ILE A 77 -15.17 -11.59 -16.32
N LYS A 78 -14.39 -12.67 -16.41
CA LYS A 78 -14.91 -14.04 -16.29
C LYS A 78 -15.48 -14.33 -14.90
N SER A 79 -14.96 -13.70 -13.86
CA SER A 79 -15.46 -13.88 -12.49
C SER A 79 -16.91 -13.41 -12.32
N GLY A 80 -17.37 -12.44 -13.13
CA GLY A 80 -18.71 -11.85 -13.05
C GLY A 80 -19.07 -11.24 -11.68
N GLN A 81 -18.10 -11.07 -10.81
CA GLN A 81 -18.33 -10.74 -9.40
C GLN A 81 -18.85 -9.32 -9.21
N PHE A 82 -18.53 -8.39 -10.13
CA PHE A 82 -19.08 -7.03 -10.13
C PHE A 82 -20.63 -7.00 -10.25
N LEU A 83 -21.26 -8.09 -10.70
CA LEU A 83 -22.74 -8.23 -10.74
C LEU A 83 -23.34 -8.46 -9.33
N ARG A 84 -22.51 -8.72 -8.32
CA ARG A 84 -22.97 -8.99 -6.94
C ARG A 84 -23.07 -7.74 -6.07
N ILE A 85 -23.22 -6.56 -6.65
CA ILE A 85 -23.42 -5.28 -5.95
C ILE A 85 -24.52 -5.34 -4.88
N GLY A 86 -25.54 -6.18 -5.09
CA GLY A 86 -26.64 -6.38 -4.15
C GLY A 86 -26.20 -6.88 -2.77
N LYS A 87 -25.10 -7.66 -2.66
CA LYS A 87 -24.54 -8.10 -1.37
C LYS A 87 -23.98 -6.91 -0.59
N VAL A 88 -23.20 -6.06 -1.26
CA VAL A 88 -22.61 -4.85 -0.67
C VAL A 88 -23.69 -3.84 -0.27
N HIS A 89 -24.70 -3.66 -1.12
CA HIS A 89 -25.83 -2.78 -0.82
C HIS A 89 -26.62 -3.24 0.41
N ARG A 90 -26.88 -4.55 0.55
CA ARG A 90 -27.56 -5.13 1.72
C ARG A 90 -26.74 -4.92 3.00
N MET A 91 -25.43 -5.17 2.95
CA MET A 91 -24.52 -4.96 4.07
C MET A 91 -24.54 -3.51 4.55
N LEU A 92 -24.47 -2.53 3.61
CA LEU A 92 -24.62 -1.12 3.94
C LEU A 92 -25.99 -0.78 4.52
N LYS A 93 -27.05 -1.48 4.08
CA LYS A 93 -28.39 -1.34 4.64
C LYS A 93 -28.44 -1.81 6.09
N ASP A 94 -27.88 -2.98 6.37
CA ASP A 94 -27.98 -3.63 7.67
C ASP A 94 -27.09 -2.93 8.71
N PHE A 95 -25.92 -2.45 8.34
CA PHE A 95 -25.02 -1.72 9.22
C PHE A 95 -25.43 -0.24 9.38
N ASP A 96 -26.00 0.35 8.34
CA ASP A 96 -26.43 1.78 8.25
C ASP A 96 -25.34 2.77 8.72
N PRO A 97 -24.18 2.84 8.05
CA PRO A 97 -23.09 3.71 8.46
C PRO A 97 -23.46 5.19 8.31
N ASP A 98 -22.87 6.03 9.17
CA ASP A 98 -22.92 7.48 9.03
C ASP A 98 -22.02 7.94 7.87
N ILE A 99 -20.87 7.29 7.70
CA ILE A 99 -19.84 7.62 6.72
C ILE A 99 -19.26 6.35 6.14
N VAL A 100 -18.86 6.42 4.86
CA VAL A 100 -18.12 5.37 4.15
C VAL A 100 -16.74 5.88 3.77
N VAL A 101 -15.69 5.13 4.15
CA VAL A 101 -14.33 5.30 3.64
C VAL A 101 -14.02 4.12 2.74
N SER A 102 -13.56 4.38 1.54
CA SER A 102 -13.26 3.30 0.57
C SER A 102 -11.82 3.40 0.10
N ASP A 103 -11.03 2.38 0.40
CA ASP A 103 -9.69 2.23 -0.15
C ASP A 103 -9.79 1.50 -1.50
N SER A 104 -10.00 2.29 -2.57
CA SER A 104 -10.04 1.82 -3.95
C SER A 104 -11.06 0.69 -4.24
N TYR A 105 -12.13 0.56 -3.43
CA TYR A 105 -13.21 -0.41 -3.65
C TYR A 105 -14.47 0.30 -4.16
N TYR A 106 -14.69 0.28 -5.47
CA TYR A 106 -15.67 1.13 -6.16
C TYR A 106 -17.10 0.65 -6.01
N THR A 107 -17.35 -0.66 -5.92
CA THR A 107 -18.68 -1.21 -5.63
C THR A 107 -19.24 -0.67 -4.32
N GLY A 108 -18.37 -0.49 -3.32
CA GLY A 108 -18.72 0.14 -2.04
C GLY A 108 -19.14 1.60 -2.21
N ILE A 109 -18.42 2.36 -3.02
CA ILE A 109 -18.73 3.76 -3.33
C ILE A 109 -20.11 3.89 -3.97
N PHE A 110 -20.39 3.11 -5.03
CA PHE A 110 -21.69 3.14 -5.70
C PHE A 110 -22.83 2.73 -4.78
N SER A 111 -22.61 1.71 -3.95
CA SER A 111 -23.62 1.26 -2.99
C SER A 111 -23.91 2.33 -1.93
N ALA A 112 -22.89 3.08 -1.50
CA ALA A 112 -23.03 4.20 -0.57
C ALA A 112 -23.80 5.38 -1.19
N TRP A 113 -23.49 5.74 -2.43
CA TRP A 113 -24.24 6.78 -3.17
C TRP A 113 -25.72 6.45 -3.35
N MET A 114 -26.04 5.19 -3.66
CA MET A 114 -27.44 4.74 -3.73
C MET A 114 -28.19 4.95 -2.41
N ARG A 115 -27.48 4.95 -1.28
CA ARG A 115 -28.01 5.19 0.07
C ARG A 115 -27.81 6.61 0.57
N LYS A 116 -27.30 7.50 -0.29
CA LYS A 116 -27.02 8.91 0.04
C LYS A 116 -26.10 9.08 1.25
N LYS A 117 -25.14 8.16 1.41
CA LYS A 117 -24.13 8.24 2.48
C LYS A 117 -22.92 9.02 1.99
N PRO A 118 -22.30 9.85 2.86
CA PRO A 118 -21.03 10.52 2.56
C PRO A 118 -19.94 9.48 2.29
N VAL A 119 -19.10 9.75 1.28
CA VAL A 119 -18.06 8.83 0.82
C VAL A 119 -16.72 9.54 0.74
N TYR A 120 -15.72 9.04 1.44
CA TYR A 120 -14.33 9.43 1.30
C TYR A 120 -13.57 8.33 0.57
N LEU A 121 -12.93 8.70 -0.53
CA LEU A 121 -12.10 7.78 -1.32
C LEU A 121 -10.65 7.89 -0.89
N MET A 122 -10.06 6.80 -0.43
CA MET A 122 -8.61 6.71 -0.20
C MET A 122 -7.95 6.12 -1.44
N VAL A 123 -6.91 6.80 -1.96
CA VAL A 123 -6.25 6.44 -3.21
C VAL A 123 -4.81 6.94 -3.25
N ASN A 124 -3.92 6.13 -3.80
CA ASN A 124 -2.52 6.48 -4.09
C ASN A 124 -2.20 6.42 -5.59
N GLN A 125 -3.20 6.08 -6.42
CA GLN A 125 -3.09 6.09 -7.87
C GLN A 125 -4.42 6.54 -8.51
N SER A 126 -4.36 7.47 -9.46
CA SER A 126 -5.52 7.95 -10.24
C SER A 126 -5.36 7.75 -11.75
N ASN A 127 -4.13 7.54 -12.24
CA ASN A 127 -3.77 7.40 -13.66
C ASN A 127 -3.87 5.93 -14.15
N MET A 128 -4.96 5.24 -13.82
CA MET A 128 -5.16 3.83 -14.19
C MET A 128 -5.16 3.58 -15.71
N GLU A 129 -5.37 4.60 -16.53
CA GLU A 129 -5.26 4.50 -17.97
C GLU A 129 -3.85 4.15 -18.45
N GLU A 130 -2.80 4.42 -17.68
CA GLU A 130 -1.42 4.07 -18.03
C GLU A 130 -1.21 2.58 -18.22
N PHE A 131 -1.95 1.74 -17.48
CA PHE A 131 -1.95 0.28 -17.68
C PHE A 131 -2.34 -0.14 -19.10
N PHE A 132 -3.03 0.74 -19.84
CA PHE A 132 -3.51 0.47 -21.21
C PHE A 132 -2.70 1.20 -22.27
N MET A 133 -1.72 2.02 -21.90
CA MET A 133 -0.87 2.77 -22.83
C MET A 133 0.03 1.84 -23.64
N GLY A 134 0.34 2.24 -24.89
CA GLY A 134 1.19 1.44 -25.80
C GLY A 134 0.57 0.15 -26.35
N LYS A 135 -0.67 -0.19 -25.98
CA LYS A 135 -1.37 -1.42 -26.37
C LYS A 135 -2.28 -1.22 -27.60
N SER A 136 -3.01 -2.26 -28.00
CA SER A 136 -3.93 -2.21 -29.17
C SER A 136 -4.94 -1.08 -29.09
N PHE A 137 -5.61 -0.75 -30.22
CA PHE A 137 -6.67 0.27 -30.27
C PHE A 137 -7.78 -0.02 -29.26
N PHE A 138 -8.16 -1.29 -29.07
CA PHE A 138 -9.16 -1.71 -28.08
C PHE A 138 -8.71 -1.37 -26.66
N MET A 139 -7.47 -1.68 -26.29
CA MET A 139 -6.94 -1.39 -24.97
C MET A 139 -6.88 0.12 -24.71
N ARG A 140 -6.44 0.92 -25.69
CA ARG A 140 -6.46 2.40 -25.56
C ARG A 140 -7.86 2.96 -25.36
N SER A 141 -8.86 2.37 -26.03
CA SER A 141 -10.26 2.78 -25.85
C SER A 141 -10.76 2.43 -24.45
N LEU A 142 -10.39 1.26 -23.92
CA LEU A 142 -10.66 0.86 -22.54
C LEU A 142 -10.01 1.82 -21.54
N GLY A 143 -8.76 2.22 -21.76
CA GLY A 143 -8.08 3.23 -20.94
C GLY A 143 -8.85 4.55 -20.88
N LYS A 144 -9.35 5.04 -22.00
CA LYS A 144 -10.18 6.28 -22.03
C LYS A 144 -11.49 6.15 -21.24
N ILE A 145 -12.13 4.97 -21.32
CA ILE A 145 -13.34 4.68 -20.53
C ILE A 145 -12.98 4.66 -19.04
N THR A 146 -11.90 3.99 -18.68
CA THR A 146 -11.37 3.93 -17.31
C THR A 146 -11.09 5.33 -16.78
N LYS A 147 -10.39 6.18 -17.53
CA LYS A 147 -10.14 7.57 -17.13
C LYS A 147 -11.43 8.35 -16.86
N ARG A 148 -12.41 8.25 -17.76
CA ARG A 148 -13.71 8.92 -17.57
C ARG A 148 -14.44 8.43 -16.33
N PHE A 149 -14.39 7.12 -16.07
CA PHE A 149 -14.98 6.52 -14.89
C PHE A 149 -14.35 7.08 -13.61
N TYR A 150 -13.01 7.06 -13.50
CA TYR A 150 -12.32 7.60 -12.33
C TYR A 150 -12.57 9.10 -12.15
N THR A 151 -12.51 9.88 -13.23
CA THR A 151 -12.84 11.31 -13.20
C THR A 151 -14.25 11.55 -12.62
N MET A 152 -15.24 10.77 -13.03
CA MET A 152 -16.60 10.86 -12.50
C MET A 152 -16.64 10.54 -11.00
N VAL A 153 -15.93 9.50 -10.55
CA VAL A 153 -15.88 9.11 -9.15
C VAL A 153 -15.22 10.21 -8.32
N PHE A 154 -14.05 10.69 -8.73
CA PHE A 154 -13.31 11.74 -8.01
C PHE A 154 -14.10 13.03 -7.85
N ARG A 155 -14.92 13.40 -8.85
CA ARG A 155 -15.80 14.59 -8.78
C ARG A 155 -17.00 14.43 -7.84
N LYS A 156 -17.35 13.19 -7.49
CA LYS A 156 -18.60 12.91 -6.79
C LYS A 156 -18.42 12.44 -5.34
N VAL A 157 -17.20 12.06 -4.94
CA VAL A 157 -16.90 11.75 -3.55
C VAL A 157 -16.82 13.02 -2.70
N ASP A 158 -17.10 12.91 -1.40
CA ASP A 158 -17.08 14.02 -0.46
C ASP A 158 -15.66 14.45 -0.05
N GLY A 159 -14.66 13.62 -0.34
CA GLY A 159 -13.25 13.90 -0.18
C GLY A 159 -12.37 12.79 -0.73
N ILE A 160 -11.14 13.17 -1.10
CA ILE A 160 -10.11 12.26 -1.59
C ILE A 160 -8.97 12.27 -0.57
N ILE A 161 -8.64 11.10 -0.04
CA ILE A 161 -7.56 10.91 0.93
C ILE A 161 -6.38 10.29 0.22
N VAL A 162 -5.22 10.94 0.27
CA VAL A 162 -3.96 10.40 -0.21
C VAL A 162 -3.13 9.97 1.01
N PRO A 163 -2.92 8.66 1.23
CA PRO A 163 -2.22 8.13 2.39
C PRO A 163 -0.69 8.21 2.23
N ASP A 164 -0.20 9.40 1.94
CA ASP A 164 1.20 9.69 1.59
C ASP A 164 1.60 11.06 2.14
N PHE A 165 2.88 11.37 2.10
CA PHE A 165 3.40 12.69 2.40
C PHE A 165 2.78 13.75 1.47
N PRO A 166 2.60 14.99 1.94
CA PRO A 166 2.18 16.07 1.05
C PRO A 166 3.30 16.45 0.06
N MET A 167 2.95 17.15 -1.00
CA MET A 167 3.94 17.77 -1.90
C MET A 167 4.90 18.67 -1.10
N PRO A 168 6.20 18.70 -1.42
CA PRO A 168 6.85 17.98 -2.53
C PRO A 168 7.25 16.53 -2.23
N ASP A 169 7.22 16.08 -0.99
CA ASP A 169 7.81 14.82 -0.50
C ASP A 169 6.99 13.55 -0.85
N THR A 170 5.88 13.68 -1.56
CA THR A 170 5.00 12.55 -1.89
C THR A 170 5.66 11.55 -2.85
N ILE A 171 5.56 10.25 -2.52
CA ILE A 171 6.07 9.16 -3.35
C ILE A 171 5.14 8.88 -4.53
N CYS A 172 3.84 9.12 -4.39
CA CYS A 172 2.88 8.86 -5.47
C CYS A 172 2.68 10.05 -6.44
N LYS A 173 3.65 10.99 -6.53
CA LYS A 173 3.53 12.21 -7.39
C LYS A 173 3.22 11.91 -8.86
N TYR A 174 3.79 10.84 -9.40
CA TYR A 174 3.56 10.43 -10.80
C TYR A 174 2.34 9.51 -10.97
N ASN A 175 1.74 9.07 -9.87
CA ASN A 175 0.53 8.26 -9.88
C ASN A 175 -0.75 9.09 -9.75
N LEU A 176 -0.64 10.37 -9.39
CA LEU A 176 -1.79 11.23 -9.16
C LEU A 176 -1.95 12.24 -10.31
N ASP A 177 -2.87 11.93 -11.22
CA ASP A 177 -3.36 12.85 -12.27
C ASP A 177 -4.79 13.28 -11.94
N LEU A 178 -4.91 14.21 -10.98
CA LEU A 178 -6.20 14.72 -10.52
C LEU A 178 -6.53 16.04 -11.20
N GLU A 179 -7.77 16.19 -11.63
CA GLU A 179 -8.25 17.42 -12.23
C GLU A 179 -8.20 18.59 -11.22
N LYS A 180 -7.90 19.81 -11.69
CA LYS A 180 -7.87 21.01 -10.85
C LYS A 180 -9.12 21.20 -9.99
N ARG A 181 -10.29 20.78 -10.49
CA ARG A 181 -11.59 20.94 -9.81
C ARG A 181 -11.74 20.10 -8.54
N VAL A 182 -10.95 19.04 -8.37
CA VAL A 182 -11.02 18.16 -7.21
C VAL A 182 -9.87 18.41 -6.22
N LEU A 183 -8.89 19.24 -6.56
CA LEU A 183 -7.70 19.47 -5.72
C LEU A 183 -8.06 20.00 -4.34
N ASP A 184 -9.08 20.86 -4.23
CA ASP A 184 -9.56 21.39 -2.94
C ASP A 184 -10.20 20.30 -2.04
N SER A 185 -10.56 19.16 -2.62
CA SER A 185 -11.10 18.01 -1.89
C SER A 185 -10.05 16.94 -1.57
N VAL A 186 -8.78 17.17 -1.96
CA VAL A 186 -7.66 16.25 -1.71
C VAL A 186 -7.04 16.55 -0.35
N PHE A 187 -6.88 15.51 0.44
CA PHE A 187 -6.26 15.54 1.75
C PHE A 187 -5.09 14.55 1.82
N TYR A 188 -3.88 15.07 1.89
CA TYR A 188 -2.69 14.27 2.15
C TYR A 188 -2.58 14.02 3.65
N SER A 189 -2.86 12.79 4.05
CA SER A 189 -2.92 12.45 5.48
C SER A 189 -1.55 12.21 6.12
N GLY A 190 -0.55 11.93 5.31
CA GLY A 190 0.66 11.23 5.73
C GLY A 190 0.49 9.71 5.70
N PRO A 191 1.57 8.96 5.91
CA PRO A 191 1.58 7.50 5.91
C PRO A 191 0.61 6.88 6.92
N LEU A 192 -0.08 5.81 6.50
CA LEU A 192 -0.93 5.00 7.38
C LEU A 192 -0.14 3.77 7.83
N VAL A 193 0.60 3.89 8.91
CA VAL A 193 1.48 2.85 9.45
C VAL A 193 0.92 2.30 10.75
N GLY A 194 0.98 0.97 10.88
CA GLY A 194 0.35 0.27 12.02
C GLY A 194 0.98 0.53 13.38
N LYS A 195 2.23 1.02 13.43
CA LYS A 195 2.95 1.36 14.67
C LYS A 195 3.82 2.58 14.49
N LYS A 196 3.87 3.44 15.53
CA LYS A 196 4.76 4.59 15.54
C LYS A 196 6.19 4.15 15.92
N TYR A 197 7.19 4.73 15.28
CA TYR A 197 8.63 4.42 15.53
C TYR A 197 8.99 4.37 17.03
N ARG A 198 8.46 5.29 17.84
CA ARG A 198 8.75 5.39 19.28
C ARG A 198 8.13 4.28 20.12
N GLU A 199 7.09 3.62 19.63
CA GLU A 199 6.35 2.55 20.33
C GLU A 199 6.96 1.17 20.09
N VAL A 200 7.84 1.06 19.10
CA VAL A 200 8.44 -0.20 18.68
C VAL A 200 9.79 -0.40 19.38
N ARG A 201 10.00 -1.58 19.94
CA ARG A 201 11.34 -2.01 20.40
C ARG A 201 12.15 -2.53 19.22
N GLU A 202 13.45 -2.30 19.24
CA GLU A 202 14.35 -2.85 18.23
C GLU A 202 14.47 -4.37 18.36
N ALA A 203 14.57 -5.07 17.22
CA ALA A 203 15.00 -6.46 17.20
C ALA A 203 16.52 -6.54 17.42
N GLU A 204 16.98 -7.61 18.05
CA GLU A 204 18.41 -7.86 18.24
C GLU A 204 19.01 -8.38 16.93
N LEU A 205 19.45 -7.47 16.07
CA LEU A 205 20.06 -7.78 14.77
C LEU A 205 21.52 -7.32 14.72
N LYS A 206 22.37 -8.14 14.08
CA LYS A 206 23.74 -7.72 13.77
C LYS A 206 23.73 -6.69 12.65
N ARG A 207 24.40 -5.56 12.85
CA ARG A 207 24.53 -4.48 11.85
C ARG A 207 25.89 -4.57 11.13
N PRO A 208 25.97 -4.08 9.87
CA PRO A 208 24.87 -3.57 9.03
C PRO A 208 23.81 -4.63 8.73
N HIS A 209 22.53 -4.22 8.67
CA HIS A 209 21.43 -5.14 8.45
C HIS A 209 20.50 -4.71 7.33
N VAL A 210 20.19 -5.64 6.43
CA VAL A 210 19.28 -5.46 5.31
C VAL A 210 18.02 -6.30 5.54
N LEU A 211 16.86 -5.67 5.54
CA LEU A 211 15.56 -6.33 5.55
C LEU A 211 15.06 -6.48 4.11
N SER A 212 14.80 -7.69 3.67
CA SER A 212 14.20 -7.95 2.35
C SER A 212 12.80 -8.52 2.48
N THR A 213 11.85 -7.98 1.73
CA THR A 213 10.48 -8.48 1.68
C THR A 213 9.96 -8.48 0.25
N ILE A 214 9.09 -9.45 -0.07
CA ILE A 214 8.44 -9.54 -1.38
C ILE A 214 6.93 -9.30 -1.32
N GLY A 215 6.40 -9.04 -0.13
CA GLY A 215 4.96 -8.89 0.09
C GLY A 215 4.20 -10.20 -0.09
N GLY A 216 2.96 -10.12 -0.58
CA GLY A 216 2.04 -11.28 -0.67
C GLY A 216 2.16 -12.12 -1.94
N PHE A 217 3.01 -11.78 -2.90
CA PHE A 217 3.02 -12.40 -4.22
C PHE A 217 4.25 -13.29 -4.47
N GLY A 218 4.02 -14.62 -4.63
CA GLY A 218 5.07 -15.63 -4.79
C GLY A 218 5.89 -15.49 -6.08
N TYR A 219 5.37 -14.87 -7.14
CA TYR A 219 6.12 -14.66 -8.38
C TYR A 219 7.36 -13.74 -8.25
N ARG A 220 7.53 -13.11 -7.08
CA ARG A 220 8.71 -12.29 -6.73
C ARG A 220 9.86 -13.08 -6.09
N GLU A 221 9.73 -14.40 -5.98
CA GLU A 221 10.78 -15.30 -5.46
C GLU A 221 12.18 -15.06 -6.07
N PRO A 222 12.33 -14.72 -7.37
CA PRO A 222 13.63 -14.39 -7.97
C PRO A 222 14.41 -13.28 -7.25
N LEU A 223 13.72 -12.33 -6.59
CA LEU A 223 14.38 -11.31 -5.79
C LEU A 223 15.13 -11.91 -4.60
N PHE A 224 14.54 -12.89 -3.91
CA PHE A 224 15.21 -13.57 -2.79
C PHE A 224 16.45 -14.33 -3.23
N HIS A 225 16.39 -15.06 -4.34
CA HIS A 225 17.58 -15.72 -4.89
C HIS A 225 18.70 -14.72 -5.16
N LYS A 226 18.36 -13.56 -5.73
CA LYS A 226 19.33 -12.50 -5.99
C LYS A 226 19.93 -11.93 -4.71
N VAL A 227 19.11 -11.68 -3.68
CA VAL A 227 19.58 -11.18 -2.38
C VAL A 227 20.49 -12.21 -1.70
N ILE A 228 20.16 -13.51 -1.75
CA ILE A 228 20.99 -14.59 -1.19
C ILE A 228 22.33 -14.69 -1.92
N GLU A 229 22.33 -14.62 -3.26
CA GLU A 229 23.59 -14.59 -4.05
C GLU A 229 24.44 -13.37 -3.70
N THR A 230 23.81 -12.21 -3.52
CA THR A 230 24.51 -10.99 -3.09
C THR A 230 25.12 -11.13 -1.70
N ALA A 231 24.39 -11.71 -0.76
CA ALA A 231 24.85 -11.94 0.60
C ALA A 231 26.08 -12.87 0.70
N ARG A 232 26.27 -13.75 -0.29
CA ARG A 232 27.48 -14.60 -0.39
C ARG A 232 28.74 -13.81 -0.74
N LEU A 233 28.60 -12.65 -1.38
CA LEU A 233 29.72 -11.81 -1.84
C LEU A 233 30.32 -10.98 -0.70
N ASP A 234 29.50 -10.59 0.29
CA ASP A 234 29.98 -9.88 1.49
C ASP A 234 29.26 -10.41 2.74
N ARG A 235 30.04 -11.05 3.62
CA ARG A 235 29.53 -11.63 4.87
C ARG A 235 29.46 -10.65 6.04
N ASN A 236 29.93 -9.42 5.86
CA ASN A 236 29.88 -8.40 6.91
C ASN A 236 28.47 -7.77 7.00
N ILE A 237 27.68 -7.87 5.95
CA ILE A 237 26.28 -7.39 5.92
C ILE A 237 25.36 -8.56 6.26
N ASN A 238 24.42 -8.35 7.17
CA ASN A 238 23.45 -9.36 7.59
C ASN A 238 22.10 -9.11 6.94
N TYR A 239 21.35 -10.19 6.67
CA TYR A 239 20.10 -10.12 5.92
C TYR A 239 19.00 -10.90 6.64
N THR A 240 17.81 -10.29 6.75
CA THR A 240 16.56 -10.99 7.07
C THR A 240 15.62 -10.92 5.89
N LEU A 241 15.14 -12.07 5.39
CA LEU A 241 14.22 -12.19 4.28
C LEU A 241 12.84 -12.62 4.81
N LEU A 242 11.81 -11.82 4.55
CA LEU A 242 10.44 -12.12 4.92
C LEU A 242 9.70 -12.71 3.71
N SER A 243 9.51 -14.04 3.70
CA SER A 243 8.96 -14.75 2.53
C SER A 243 7.46 -14.52 2.32
N GLY A 244 6.75 -14.06 3.36
CA GLY A 244 5.30 -13.93 3.29
C GLY A 244 4.57 -15.29 3.15
N PRO A 245 3.25 -15.27 2.92
CA PRO A 245 2.44 -16.49 2.90
C PRO A 245 2.61 -17.34 1.63
N SER A 246 3.11 -16.75 0.53
CA SER A 246 3.09 -17.39 -0.80
C SER A 246 4.37 -18.13 -1.18
N ILE A 247 5.43 -18.02 -0.40
CA ILE A 247 6.71 -18.70 -0.66
C ILE A 247 6.95 -19.77 0.40
N ASP A 248 7.32 -20.94 -0.08
CA ASP A 248 7.83 -22.02 0.76
C ASP A 248 9.30 -21.75 1.11
N SER A 249 9.55 -21.31 2.34
CA SER A 249 10.91 -21.02 2.84
C SER A 249 11.80 -22.25 2.90
N ASP A 250 11.23 -23.45 2.97
CA ASP A 250 11.97 -24.72 3.12
C ASP A 250 12.72 -25.09 1.82
N LYS A 251 12.39 -24.44 0.71
CA LYS A 251 13.12 -24.56 -0.56
C LYS A 251 14.54 -23.97 -0.53
N PHE A 252 14.81 -23.06 0.39
CA PHE A 252 16.10 -22.37 0.49
C PHE A 252 17.05 -23.15 1.43
N THR A 253 17.61 -24.25 0.94
CA THR A 253 18.37 -25.21 1.75
C THR A 253 19.84 -24.86 1.98
N SER A 254 20.41 -23.92 1.23
CA SER A 254 21.85 -23.59 1.29
C SER A 254 22.06 -22.10 1.52
N LEU A 255 21.67 -21.63 2.72
CA LEU A 255 21.82 -20.23 3.10
C LEU A 255 23.24 -19.93 3.60
N PRO A 256 23.80 -18.76 3.27
CA PRO A 256 25.00 -18.27 3.94
C PRO A 256 24.69 -17.88 5.40
N GLU A 257 25.70 -17.90 6.29
CA GLU A 257 25.52 -17.66 7.72
C GLU A 257 24.96 -16.28 8.07
N ASN A 258 25.13 -15.31 7.19
CA ASN A 258 24.63 -13.93 7.32
C ASN A 258 23.20 -13.73 6.78
N VAL A 259 22.50 -14.81 6.40
CA VAL A 259 21.12 -14.74 5.89
C VAL A 259 20.17 -15.55 6.77
N THR A 260 19.11 -14.92 7.22
CA THR A 260 17.96 -15.56 7.90
C THR A 260 16.71 -15.40 7.06
N ILE A 261 15.97 -16.49 6.82
CA ILE A 261 14.65 -16.45 6.20
C ILE A 261 13.59 -16.68 7.26
N MET A 262 12.57 -15.83 7.28
CA MET A 262 11.41 -15.96 8.17
C MET A 262 10.14 -16.06 7.33
N LYS A 263 9.33 -17.08 7.61
CA LYS A 263 8.11 -17.39 6.85
C LYS A 263 7.08 -16.25 6.93
N PHE A 264 6.65 -15.97 8.11
CA PHE A 264 5.68 -14.92 8.43
C PHE A 264 5.98 -14.42 9.84
N ILE A 265 6.01 -13.13 10.00
CA ILE A 265 6.10 -12.50 11.31
C ILE A 265 4.86 -11.63 11.50
N GLU A 266 4.23 -11.74 12.67
CA GLU A 266 3.05 -10.92 13.00
C GLU A 266 3.36 -9.43 13.04
N ASP A 267 4.61 -9.10 13.37
CA ASP A 267 5.08 -7.73 13.57
C ASP A 267 6.47 -7.53 12.93
N GLN A 268 6.48 -6.91 11.77
CA GLN A 268 7.73 -6.60 11.07
C GLN A 268 8.44 -5.32 11.56
N PHE A 269 7.75 -4.49 12.34
CA PHE A 269 8.27 -3.18 12.75
C PHE A 269 9.53 -3.24 13.61
N PRO A 270 9.74 -4.21 14.53
CA PRO A 270 11.01 -4.39 15.23
C PRO A 270 12.20 -4.58 14.28
N TYR A 271 12.01 -5.41 13.25
CA TYR A 271 13.04 -5.68 12.23
C TYR A 271 13.29 -4.46 11.36
N LEU A 272 12.22 -3.79 10.94
CA LEU A 272 12.29 -2.56 10.15
C LEU A 272 13.07 -1.47 10.91
N LYS A 273 12.77 -1.28 12.21
CA LYS A 273 13.46 -0.32 13.06
C LYS A 273 14.95 -0.61 13.24
N SER A 274 15.33 -1.89 13.21
CA SER A 274 16.72 -2.34 13.41
C SER A 274 17.51 -2.46 12.11
N SER A 275 16.88 -2.21 10.95
CA SER A 275 17.53 -2.32 9.65
C SER A 275 18.17 -1.02 9.21
N ASP A 276 19.26 -1.13 8.45
CA ASP A 276 19.95 0.00 7.81
C ASP A 276 19.45 0.24 6.37
N LEU A 277 18.84 -0.77 5.78
CA LEU A 277 18.32 -0.75 4.41
C LEU A 277 17.16 -1.72 4.25
N VAL A 278 16.18 -1.35 3.42
CA VAL A 278 15.10 -2.25 2.96
C VAL A 278 15.30 -2.58 1.49
N ILE A 279 15.11 -3.86 1.12
CA ILE A 279 14.98 -4.30 -0.27
C ILE A 279 13.55 -4.81 -0.46
N ALA A 280 12.78 -4.17 -1.35
CA ALA A 280 11.36 -4.49 -1.52
C ALA A 280 10.88 -4.21 -2.95
N PRO A 281 9.73 -4.76 -3.37
CA PRO A 281 9.02 -4.29 -4.56
C PRO A 281 8.59 -2.82 -4.45
N GLY A 282 8.13 -2.25 -5.56
CA GLY A 282 7.70 -0.85 -5.65
C GLY A 282 6.34 -0.53 -4.97
N GLY A 283 5.87 -1.39 -4.06
CA GLY A 283 4.57 -1.21 -3.40
C GLY A 283 4.55 -0.03 -2.43
N HIS A 284 3.58 0.87 -2.60
CA HIS A 284 3.45 2.12 -1.84
C HIS A 284 3.46 1.91 -0.31
N SER A 285 2.67 0.96 0.21
CA SER A 285 2.57 0.76 1.67
C SER A 285 3.90 0.37 2.33
N MET A 286 4.69 -0.50 1.67
CA MET A 286 6.01 -0.87 2.20
C MET A 286 6.97 0.31 2.20
N MET A 287 6.91 1.16 1.18
CA MET A 287 7.69 2.40 1.15
C MET A 287 7.27 3.34 2.29
N MET A 288 5.97 3.52 2.52
CA MET A 288 5.46 4.33 3.63
C MET A 288 5.91 3.79 4.99
N GLU A 289 5.89 2.48 5.19
CA GLU A 289 6.37 1.85 6.42
C GLU A 289 7.88 2.07 6.61
N ALA A 290 8.71 1.81 5.59
CA ALA A 290 10.14 1.99 5.68
C ALA A 290 10.53 3.46 5.93
N LEU A 291 9.94 4.41 5.20
CA LEU A 291 10.21 5.84 5.35
C LEU A 291 9.70 6.38 6.69
N SER A 292 8.57 5.86 7.22
CA SER A 292 8.09 6.20 8.57
C SER A 292 9.01 5.67 9.68
N PHE A 293 9.87 4.70 9.37
CA PHE A 293 10.92 4.22 10.27
C PHE A 293 12.32 4.82 9.98
N GLY A 294 12.42 5.64 8.95
CA GLY A 294 13.68 6.32 8.59
C GLY A 294 14.70 5.40 7.93
N VAL A 295 14.23 4.38 7.20
CA VAL A 295 15.06 3.37 6.53
C VAL A 295 15.02 3.60 5.02
N PRO A 296 16.17 3.81 4.35
CA PRO A 296 16.23 3.93 2.89
C PRO A 296 15.89 2.60 2.19
N ILE A 297 15.53 2.69 0.89
CA ILE A 297 14.94 1.55 0.17
C ILE A 297 15.65 1.31 -1.17
N LEU A 298 16.00 0.05 -1.46
CA LEU A 298 16.24 -0.43 -2.81
C LEU A 298 14.96 -1.06 -3.34
N SER A 299 14.34 -0.40 -4.31
CA SER A 299 13.05 -0.79 -4.85
C SER A 299 13.19 -1.58 -6.15
N PHE A 300 12.53 -2.74 -6.22
CA PHE A 300 12.42 -3.61 -7.38
C PHE A 300 10.97 -3.65 -7.87
N PRO A 301 10.51 -2.64 -8.64
CA PRO A 301 9.14 -2.63 -9.13
C PRO A 301 8.85 -3.82 -10.03
N ASP A 302 7.63 -4.36 -9.93
CA ASP A 302 7.16 -5.39 -10.84
C ASP A 302 7.13 -4.84 -12.27
N MET A 303 7.69 -5.57 -13.22
CA MET A 303 7.74 -5.14 -14.63
C MET A 303 6.34 -4.96 -15.21
N GLY A 304 6.09 -3.81 -15.81
CA GLY A 304 4.80 -3.44 -16.40
C GLY A 304 3.74 -3.00 -15.38
N HIS A 305 4.14 -2.80 -14.12
CA HIS A 305 3.27 -2.23 -13.09
C HIS A 305 3.56 -0.74 -12.91
N SER A 306 2.86 0.10 -13.69
CA SER A 306 3.13 1.55 -13.75
C SER A 306 3.14 2.23 -12.37
N GLU A 307 2.22 1.88 -11.47
CA GLU A 307 2.22 2.42 -10.10
C GLU A 307 3.54 2.17 -9.38
N GLN A 308 4.03 0.92 -9.40
CA GLN A 308 5.26 0.58 -8.69
C GLN A 308 6.49 1.21 -9.33
N GLU A 309 6.52 1.29 -10.67
CA GLU A 309 7.58 1.96 -11.41
C GLU A 309 7.63 3.45 -11.08
N ASN A 310 6.48 4.11 -11.03
CA ASN A 310 6.34 5.51 -10.67
C ASN A 310 6.73 5.77 -9.21
N ASN A 311 6.30 4.92 -8.27
CA ASN A 311 6.71 5.00 -6.87
C ASN A 311 8.23 4.88 -6.71
N ALA A 312 8.85 3.91 -7.39
CA ALA A 312 10.30 3.69 -7.33
C ALA A 312 11.08 4.86 -7.94
N THR A 313 10.55 5.48 -9.01
CA THR A 313 11.13 6.68 -9.62
C THR A 313 11.05 7.86 -8.66
N SER A 314 9.89 8.11 -8.04
CA SER A 314 9.73 9.17 -7.04
C SER A 314 10.65 8.97 -5.83
N LEU A 315 10.77 7.73 -5.34
CA LEU A 315 11.68 7.36 -4.24
C LEU A 315 13.14 7.73 -4.54
N GLU A 316 13.60 7.47 -5.76
CA GLU A 316 14.96 7.78 -6.19
C GLU A 316 15.18 9.29 -6.34
N GLU A 317 14.24 10.00 -6.93
CA GLU A 317 14.29 11.47 -7.07
C GLU A 317 14.25 12.19 -5.71
N GLU A 318 13.50 11.66 -4.74
CA GLU A 318 13.49 12.17 -3.37
C GLU A 318 14.80 11.88 -2.59
N GLY A 319 15.69 11.06 -3.13
CA GLY A 319 16.96 10.72 -2.49
C GLY A 319 16.82 9.87 -1.23
N CYS A 320 15.73 9.12 -1.08
CA CYS A 320 15.52 8.19 0.03
C CYS A 320 15.63 6.71 -0.39
N GLY A 321 16.07 6.45 -1.62
CA GLY A 321 16.28 5.10 -2.13
C GLY A 321 16.75 5.08 -3.57
N LYS A 322 16.70 3.88 -4.19
CA LYS A 322 17.00 3.67 -5.61
C LYS A 322 16.02 2.71 -6.25
N ARG A 323 15.72 2.97 -7.53
CA ARG A 323 15.01 2.05 -8.41
C ARG A 323 15.99 1.10 -9.05
N LEU A 324 15.75 -0.20 -8.94
CA LEU A 324 16.54 -1.25 -9.54
C LEU A 324 15.67 -2.19 -10.40
N ASP A 325 16.32 -2.88 -11.33
CA ASP A 325 15.69 -3.86 -12.22
C ASP A 325 16.07 -5.28 -11.83
N TYR A 326 15.18 -6.25 -12.05
CA TYR A 326 15.42 -7.66 -11.76
C TYR A 326 16.60 -8.25 -12.57
N SER A 327 17.05 -7.62 -13.66
CA SER A 327 18.21 -8.04 -14.45
C SER A 327 19.56 -7.69 -13.81
N ILE A 328 19.58 -6.86 -12.74
CA ILE A 328 20.82 -6.45 -12.07
C ILE A 328 21.61 -7.66 -11.57
N SER A 329 22.94 -7.65 -11.73
CA SER A 329 23.80 -8.70 -11.19
C SER A 329 23.97 -8.59 -9.67
N PRO A 330 24.22 -9.71 -8.95
CA PRO A 330 24.47 -9.69 -7.51
C PRO A 330 25.58 -8.73 -7.09
N LYS A 331 26.66 -8.62 -7.89
CA LYS A 331 27.76 -7.68 -7.61
C LYS A 331 27.30 -6.22 -7.66
N LYS A 332 26.56 -5.84 -8.69
CA LYS A 332 26.01 -4.48 -8.78
C LYS A 332 24.99 -4.19 -7.70
N LEU A 333 24.20 -5.19 -7.30
CA LEU A 333 23.29 -5.04 -6.17
C LEU A 333 24.06 -4.78 -4.87
N LEU A 334 25.17 -5.49 -4.64
CA LEU A 334 26.04 -5.24 -3.50
C LEU A 334 26.61 -3.82 -3.52
N ASP A 335 27.07 -3.33 -4.67
CA ASP A 335 27.58 -1.96 -4.81
C ASP A 335 26.49 -0.92 -4.41
N HIS A 336 25.23 -1.14 -4.79
CA HIS A 336 24.14 -0.27 -4.37
C HIS A 336 23.81 -0.40 -2.87
N ILE A 337 23.88 -1.60 -2.30
CA ILE A 337 23.70 -1.82 -0.85
C ILE A 337 24.73 -1.01 -0.08
N HIS A 338 26.02 -1.13 -0.42
CA HIS A 338 27.09 -0.32 0.17
C HIS A 338 26.82 1.17 0.02
N GLN A 339 26.47 1.61 -1.19
CA GLN A 339 26.20 3.03 -1.45
C GLN A 339 25.10 3.59 -0.53
N LEU A 340 23.99 2.86 -0.31
CA LEU A 340 22.90 3.37 0.52
C LEU A 340 23.19 3.28 2.02
N ILE A 341 23.98 2.30 2.44
CA ILE A 341 24.37 2.15 3.86
C ILE A 341 25.44 3.17 4.25
N GLU A 342 26.41 3.44 3.37
CA GLU A 342 27.58 4.26 3.67
C GLU A 342 27.36 5.75 3.37
N ASN A 343 26.42 6.10 2.50
CA ASN A 343 26.12 7.50 2.17
C ASN A 343 25.03 8.06 3.07
N ASP A 344 25.42 8.90 4.01
CA ASP A 344 24.54 9.52 5.01
C ASP A 344 23.36 10.29 4.38
N ALA A 345 23.47 10.82 3.17
CA ALA A 345 22.40 11.59 2.53
C ALA A 345 21.09 10.80 2.39
N TYR A 346 21.16 9.50 2.05
CA TYR A 346 19.97 8.66 1.98
C TYR A 346 19.32 8.46 3.35
N LYS A 347 20.12 8.27 4.36
CA LYS A 347 19.70 8.09 5.75
C LYS A 347 19.09 9.37 6.32
N GLU A 348 19.72 10.51 6.07
CA GLU A 348 19.23 11.83 6.51
C GLU A 348 17.86 12.14 5.90
N LYS A 349 17.69 11.91 4.57
CA LYS A 349 16.39 12.10 3.91
C LYS A 349 15.33 11.15 4.47
N ALA A 350 15.65 9.87 4.66
CA ALA A 350 14.72 8.91 5.26
C ALA A 350 14.34 9.30 6.70
N GLN A 351 15.28 9.80 7.51
CA GLN A 351 15.03 10.28 8.87
C GLN A 351 14.17 11.56 8.88
N TYR A 352 14.36 12.45 7.92
CA TYR A 352 13.47 13.61 7.72
C TYR A 352 12.03 13.14 7.46
N LEU A 353 11.84 12.18 6.54
CA LEU A 353 10.51 11.62 6.23
C LEU A 353 9.89 10.89 7.43
N ARG A 354 10.69 10.20 8.25
CA ARG A 354 10.22 9.65 9.52
C ARG A 354 9.67 10.75 10.45
N SER A 355 10.40 11.84 10.55
CA SER A 355 9.99 12.96 11.40
C SER A 355 8.71 13.60 10.89
N LEU A 356 8.59 13.75 9.58
CA LEU A 356 7.39 14.25 8.91
C LEU A 356 6.19 13.28 9.09
N SER A 357 6.40 11.97 8.92
CA SER A 357 5.36 10.95 9.18
C SER A 357 4.83 11.03 10.61
N HIS A 358 5.74 11.21 11.58
CA HIS A 358 5.35 11.37 12.98
C HIS A 358 4.54 12.65 13.22
N ALA A 359 4.90 13.75 12.58
CA ALA A 359 4.19 15.03 12.70
C ALA A 359 2.78 14.98 12.07
N LEU A 360 2.66 14.33 10.92
CA LEU A 360 1.39 14.19 10.19
C LEU A 360 0.42 13.23 10.90
N ASN A 361 0.93 12.12 11.45
CA ASN A 361 0.15 11.10 12.15
C ASN A 361 -1.11 10.66 11.38
N GLY A 362 -0.92 10.09 10.19
CA GLY A 362 -1.96 9.88 9.18
C GLY A 362 -3.29 9.28 9.66
N PRO A 363 -3.31 8.19 10.45
CA PRO A 363 -4.57 7.62 10.94
C PRO A 363 -5.38 8.58 11.81
N GLU A 364 -4.71 9.36 12.68
CA GLU A 364 -5.35 10.36 13.54
C GLU A 364 -5.86 11.55 12.69
N ALA A 365 -5.04 12.06 11.79
CA ALA A 365 -5.38 13.17 10.91
C ALA A 365 -6.62 12.88 10.04
N ILE A 366 -6.76 11.65 9.50
CA ILE A 366 -7.97 11.25 8.78
C ILE A 366 -9.18 11.21 9.71
N THR A 367 -9.02 10.65 10.91
CA THR A 367 -10.12 10.53 11.88
C THR A 367 -10.64 11.90 12.27
N GLU A 368 -9.76 12.84 12.62
CA GLU A 368 -10.10 14.22 12.95
C GLU A 368 -10.74 14.98 11.78
N MET A 369 -10.21 14.82 10.57
CA MET A 369 -10.79 15.42 9.37
C MET A 369 -12.22 14.94 9.14
N ILE A 370 -12.49 13.64 9.29
CA ILE A 370 -13.83 13.07 9.13
C ILE A 370 -14.77 13.57 10.23
N GLU A 371 -14.33 13.58 11.48
CA GLU A 371 -15.11 14.10 12.61
C GLU A 371 -15.51 15.56 12.41
N SER A 372 -14.58 16.41 12.03
CA SER A 372 -14.84 17.83 11.81
C SER A 372 -15.86 18.08 10.70
N LYS A 373 -15.76 17.34 9.59
CA LYS A 373 -16.71 17.45 8.46
C LYS A 373 -18.09 16.92 8.83
N TYR A 374 -18.17 15.83 9.61
CA TYR A 374 -19.45 15.28 10.07
C TYR A 374 -20.20 16.22 11.01
N LEU A 375 -19.51 16.85 11.96
CA LEU A 375 -20.09 17.82 12.88
C LEU A 375 -20.62 19.05 12.15
N ASN A 376 -19.88 19.57 11.16
CA ASN A 376 -20.30 20.71 10.36
C ASN A 376 -21.56 20.41 9.52
N GLN A 377 -21.71 19.21 8.98
CA GLN A 377 -22.92 18.78 8.27
C GLN A 377 -24.14 18.64 9.21
N GLY A 378 -23.92 18.20 10.44
CA GLY A 378 -24.97 18.10 11.46
C GLY A 378 -25.52 19.47 11.88
N SER A 379 -24.69 20.48 11.90
CA SER A 379 -25.04 21.88 12.23
C SER A 379 -25.86 22.56 11.12
N GLN A 380 -25.53 22.29 9.87
CA GLN A 380 -26.26 22.85 8.71
C GLN A 380 -27.65 22.21 8.48
N LYS A 381 -27.89 20.99 8.96
CA LYS A 381 -29.20 20.34 8.87
C LYS A 381 -30.17 20.79 9.96
N LYS A 382 -29.69 21.49 11.00
CA LYS A 382 -30.51 21.99 12.14
C LYS A 382 -30.83 23.49 12.02
N SER A 383 -30.24 24.20 11.07
CA SER A 383 -30.57 25.58 10.71
C SER A 383 -31.51 25.60 9.48
#